data_89d73a5338d96e854258fa7f76397f1c
#
_entry.id   89d73a5338d96e854258fa7f76397f1c
#
_cell.length_a   1.000
_cell.length_b   1.000
_cell.length_c   1.000
_cell.angle_alpha   90.00
_cell.angle_beta   90.00
_cell.angle_gamma   90.00
#
_symmetry.space_group_name_H-M   'P 1'
#
loop_
_entity.id
_entity.type
_entity.pdbx_description
1 polymer ?
#
loop_
_entity_poly.entity_id
_entity_poly.type
_entity_poly.pdbx_seq_one_letter_code
_entity_poly.pdbx_strand_id
1 'polypeptide(L)'
;MEFVFETLLLVYSGNHYLNLMTNTNETVAELALDSPERPPATIRRNLSHLESRERWLWSATVAVILLLTLGVASFAFPAMLSTEQTTYSFYLNQSVRALVGLVLIFSVYLVYQRNLISKLRNELTGQMNSLAKVESLASEVYKLAALDQLTGIYNRRSGEQRLEQEISRAQRHGRPLTILLMDIDNLKQVNDTHGHAAGDTALKGFADRLQRAIRGSDLAVRLGGDEFMAILPECRSEEVRHVLARIEGFEFVCGEEKICLQFSRGWTDYKPGESPQELLHRADQELYSDKRAGKQTTRAAQQSPVTEPAL
;
A
#
# COMPACT_ATOMS: atom_id res chain seq x y z
N MET A 1 17.00 5.49 -50.17
CA MET A 1 17.61 5.78 -48.88
C MET A 1 16.65 6.50 -47.94
N GLU A 2 15.68 7.26 -48.44
CA GLU A 2 14.61 7.89 -47.62
C GLU A 2 13.64 6.90 -46.96
N PHE A 3 13.30 5.80 -47.63
CA PHE A 3 12.32 4.81 -47.10
C PHE A 3 12.81 4.02 -45.86
N VAL A 4 14.13 3.88 -45.72
CA VAL A 4 14.75 3.20 -44.54
C VAL A 4 14.81 4.16 -43.34
N PHE A 5 14.87 5.46 -43.58
CA PHE A 5 14.92 6.49 -42.55
C PHE A 5 13.52 6.74 -41.93
N GLU A 6 12.46 6.71 -42.72
CA GLU A 6 11.07 6.81 -42.22
C GLU A 6 10.66 5.61 -41.42
N THR A 7 11.07 4.40 -41.79
CA THR A 7 10.76 3.18 -41.02
C THR A 7 11.49 3.14 -39.67
N LEU A 8 12.68 3.70 -39.58
CA LEU A 8 13.43 3.86 -38.34
C LEU A 8 12.84 4.95 -37.42
N LEU A 9 12.28 6.02 -37.99
CA LEU A 9 11.60 7.09 -37.23
C LEU A 9 10.25 6.65 -36.69
N LEU A 10 9.51 5.77 -37.37
CA LEU A 10 8.24 5.19 -36.90
C LEU A 10 8.43 4.17 -35.76
N VAL A 11 9.57 3.49 -35.73
CA VAL A 11 9.95 2.60 -34.61
C VAL A 11 10.45 3.41 -33.39
N TYR A 12 10.90 4.64 -33.58
CA TYR A 12 11.42 5.52 -32.54
C TYR A 12 10.40 6.56 -32.03
N SER A 13 9.21 6.63 -32.64
CA SER A 13 8.15 7.52 -32.17
C SER A 13 7.51 6.92 -30.89
N GLY A 14 8.03 7.38 -29.76
CA GLY A 14 7.72 6.95 -28.40
C GLY A 14 6.29 7.22 -27.90
N ASN A 15 5.31 7.41 -28.77
CA ASN A 15 3.92 7.65 -28.34
C ASN A 15 3.14 6.40 -27.91
N HIS A 16 3.64 5.19 -28.25
CA HIS A 16 3.02 3.96 -27.76
C HIS A 16 3.52 3.53 -26.37
N TYR A 17 4.72 3.99 -25.97
CA TYR A 17 5.25 3.73 -24.64
C TYR A 17 4.67 4.65 -23.57
N LEU A 18 4.33 5.90 -23.90
CA LEU A 18 3.70 6.81 -22.93
C LEU A 18 2.27 6.39 -22.54
N ASN A 19 1.48 5.89 -23.49
CA ASN A 19 0.11 5.41 -23.19
C ASN A 19 0.08 4.08 -22.43
N LEU A 20 1.13 3.25 -22.53
CA LEU A 20 1.25 2.04 -21.72
C LEU A 20 1.71 2.36 -20.27
N MET A 21 2.52 3.40 -20.08
CA MET A 21 2.97 3.80 -18.74
C MET A 21 1.92 4.59 -17.96
N THR A 22 1.05 5.37 -18.59
CA THR A 22 -0.04 6.07 -17.91
C THR A 22 -1.16 5.12 -17.47
N ASN A 23 -1.46 4.08 -18.25
CA ASN A 23 -2.46 3.06 -17.88
C ASN A 23 -1.95 2.06 -16.83
N THR A 24 -0.63 1.87 -16.70
CA THR A 24 -0.06 1.02 -15.66
C THR A 24 0.06 1.73 -14.31
N ASN A 25 0.20 3.06 -14.28
CA ASN A 25 0.27 3.81 -13.02
C ASN A 25 -1.08 3.91 -12.29
N GLU A 26 -2.22 3.99 -12.99
CA GLU A 26 -3.53 3.95 -12.34
C GLU A 26 -3.87 2.57 -11.79
N THR A 27 -3.55 1.49 -12.52
CA THR A 27 -3.76 0.11 -12.03
C THR A 27 -2.79 -0.30 -10.92
N VAL A 28 -1.59 0.27 -10.86
CA VAL A 28 -0.61 -0.01 -9.79
C VAL A 28 -0.96 0.76 -8.52
N ALA A 29 -1.56 1.95 -8.61
CA ALA A 29 -2.03 2.72 -7.46
C ALA A 29 -3.26 2.07 -6.77
N GLU A 30 -4.15 1.42 -7.53
CA GLU A 30 -5.32 0.70 -6.99
C GLU A 30 -4.97 -0.68 -6.40
N LEU A 31 -3.89 -1.33 -6.89
CA LEU A 31 -3.44 -2.65 -6.42
C LEU A 31 -2.42 -2.59 -5.26
N ALA A 32 -1.87 -1.41 -4.95
CA ALA A 32 -0.91 -1.22 -3.85
C ALA A 32 -1.56 -1.18 -2.46
N LEU A 33 -2.89 -1.25 -2.36
CA LEU A 33 -3.62 -1.26 -1.09
C LEU A 33 -3.87 -2.67 -0.52
N ASP A 34 -3.54 -3.73 -1.27
CA ASP A 34 -3.84 -5.10 -0.84
C ASP A 34 -2.60 -6.01 -0.94
N SER A 35 -1.85 -6.09 0.16
CA SER A 35 -0.79 -7.06 0.52
C SER A 35 0.66 -6.83 0.02
N PRO A 36 1.66 -6.75 0.96
CA PRO A 36 3.06 -6.41 0.65
C PRO A 36 3.98 -7.59 0.29
N GLU A 37 3.51 -8.78 -0.05
CA GLU A 37 4.44 -9.94 -0.07
C GLU A 37 4.71 -10.64 -1.40
N ARG A 38 4.10 -10.29 -2.53
CA ARG A 38 4.53 -10.85 -3.84
C ARG A 38 4.11 -9.93 -4.99
N PRO A 39 5.00 -9.60 -5.94
CA PRO A 39 4.55 -8.98 -7.18
C PRO A 39 3.50 -9.90 -7.82
N PRO A 40 2.36 -9.36 -8.28
CA PRO A 40 1.25 -10.15 -8.81
C PRO A 40 1.76 -11.13 -9.88
N ALA A 41 1.27 -12.34 -9.87
CA ALA A 41 1.68 -13.43 -10.77
C ALA A 41 1.62 -13.03 -12.26
N THR A 42 0.81 -12.04 -12.59
CA THR A 42 0.70 -11.40 -13.92
C THR A 42 1.96 -10.64 -14.33
N ILE A 43 2.62 -9.91 -13.42
CA ILE A 43 3.86 -9.17 -13.73
C ILE A 43 5.02 -10.15 -13.94
N ARG A 44 5.11 -11.18 -13.13
CA ARG A 44 6.13 -12.25 -13.28
C ARG A 44 5.94 -13.02 -14.60
N ARG A 45 4.71 -13.28 -15.00
CA ARG A 45 4.36 -13.96 -16.24
C ARG A 45 4.68 -13.10 -17.47
N ASN A 46 4.42 -11.80 -17.40
CA ASN A 46 4.75 -10.85 -18.46
C ASN A 46 6.27 -10.65 -18.60
N LEU A 47 7.02 -10.62 -17.50
CA LEU A 47 8.49 -10.57 -17.52
C LEU A 47 9.09 -11.81 -18.15
N SER A 48 8.61 -13.02 -17.83
CA SER A 48 9.10 -14.26 -18.42
C SER A 48 8.78 -14.37 -19.93
N HIS A 49 7.65 -13.84 -20.36
CA HIS A 49 7.30 -13.73 -21.78
C HIS A 49 8.20 -12.76 -22.55
N LEU A 50 8.55 -11.62 -21.93
CA LEU A 50 9.48 -10.66 -22.52
C LEU A 50 10.90 -11.26 -22.65
N GLU A 51 11.39 -11.95 -21.64
CA GLU A 51 12.69 -12.65 -21.68
C GLU A 51 12.72 -13.78 -22.73
N SER A 52 11.63 -14.50 -22.88
CA SER A 52 11.50 -15.54 -23.91
C SER A 52 11.52 -14.96 -25.33
N ARG A 53 10.81 -13.85 -25.56
CA ARG A 53 10.81 -13.13 -26.84
C ARG A 53 12.17 -12.52 -27.16
N GLU A 54 12.86 -11.96 -26.16
CA GLU A 54 14.22 -11.44 -26.35
C GLU A 54 15.21 -12.56 -26.75
N ARG A 55 15.16 -13.70 -26.10
CA ARG A 55 16.01 -14.86 -26.46
C ARG A 55 15.73 -15.36 -27.87
N TRP A 56 14.45 -15.41 -28.27
CA TRP A 56 14.06 -15.83 -29.63
C TRP A 56 14.52 -14.81 -30.69
N LEU A 57 14.33 -13.51 -30.49
CA LEU A 57 14.84 -12.46 -31.39
C LEU A 57 16.37 -12.51 -31.53
N TRP A 58 17.05 -12.81 -30.43
CA TRP A 58 18.49 -12.95 -30.45
C TRP A 58 18.95 -14.18 -31.22
N SER A 59 18.35 -15.32 -31.02
CA SER A 59 18.66 -16.53 -31.79
C SER A 59 18.39 -16.33 -33.28
N ALA A 60 17.31 -15.65 -33.63
CA ALA A 60 16.99 -15.28 -35.01
C ALA A 60 18.05 -14.34 -35.61
N THR A 61 18.49 -13.31 -34.87
CA THR A 61 19.54 -12.39 -35.31
C THR A 61 20.87 -13.08 -35.55
N VAL A 62 21.30 -13.97 -34.63
CA VAL A 62 22.50 -14.78 -34.77
C VAL A 62 22.39 -15.72 -35.97
N ALA A 63 21.23 -16.36 -36.18
CA ALA A 63 20.99 -17.24 -37.32
C ALA A 63 21.08 -16.47 -38.66
N VAL A 64 20.49 -15.27 -38.74
CA VAL A 64 20.59 -14.41 -39.95
C VAL A 64 22.05 -14.00 -40.22
N ILE A 65 22.79 -13.61 -39.19
CA ILE A 65 24.23 -13.26 -39.34
C ILE A 65 25.02 -14.48 -39.84
N LEU A 66 24.75 -15.67 -39.30
CA LEU A 66 25.41 -16.92 -39.70
C LEU A 66 25.08 -17.32 -41.15
N LEU A 67 23.79 -17.16 -41.57
CA LEU A 67 23.38 -17.42 -42.94
C LEU A 67 24.02 -16.43 -43.92
N LEU A 68 24.10 -15.13 -43.53
CA LEU A 68 24.76 -14.11 -44.35
C LEU A 68 26.26 -14.38 -44.51
N THR A 69 26.93 -14.74 -43.40
CA THR A 69 28.36 -15.07 -43.44
C THR A 69 28.66 -16.33 -44.23
N LEU A 70 27.81 -17.37 -44.13
CA LEU A 70 27.88 -18.58 -44.93
C LEU A 70 27.65 -18.34 -46.40
N GLY A 71 26.62 -17.50 -46.72
CA GLY A 71 26.32 -17.10 -48.10
C GLY A 71 27.50 -16.36 -48.76
N VAL A 72 28.07 -15.39 -48.04
CA VAL A 72 29.23 -14.64 -48.51
C VAL A 72 30.48 -15.56 -48.66
N ALA A 73 30.71 -16.47 -47.71
CA ALA A 73 31.81 -17.43 -47.76
C ALA A 73 31.64 -18.39 -48.94
N SER A 74 30.43 -18.91 -49.16
CA SER A 74 30.09 -19.79 -50.32
C SER A 74 30.34 -19.12 -51.66
N PHE A 75 30.06 -17.81 -51.74
CA PHE A 75 30.33 -17.04 -52.98
C PHE A 75 31.79 -16.71 -53.16
N ALA A 76 32.53 -16.44 -52.08
CA ALA A 76 33.92 -16.05 -52.07
C ALA A 76 34.90 -17.21 -52.31
N PHE A 77 34.51 -18.41 -51.86
CA PHE A 77 35.40 -19.60 -51.87
C PHE A 77 35.75 -20.05 -53.30
N PRO A 78 34.82 -20.17 -54.28
CA PRO A 78 35.15 -20.52 -55.67
C PRO A 78 36.05 -19.48 -56.33
N ALA A 79 35.84 -18.20 -56.01
CA ALA A 79 36.64 -17.09 -56.58
C ALA A 79 38.09 -17.10 -56.04
N MET A 80 38.33 -17.66 -54.87
CA MET A 80 39.68 -17.79 -54.31
C MET A 80 40.48 -18.95 -54.95
N LEU A 81 39.83 -19.97 -55.50
CA LEU A 81 40.43 -21.16 -56.08
C LEU A 81 40.67 -21.02 -57.60
N SER A 82 40.08 -20.04 -58.26
CA SER A 82 40.29 -19.81 -59.68
C SER A 82 41.60 -19.11 -59.97
N THR A 83 42.47 -19.79 -60.77
CA THR A 83 43.84 -19.33 -61.08
C THR A 83 43.89 -18.29 -62.21
N GLU A 84 42.79 -17.95 -62.87
CA GLU A 84 42.70 -16.89 -63.84
C GLU A 84 42.34 -15.56 -63.19
N GLN A 85 43.38 -14.75 -62.89
CA GLN A 85 43.21 -13.39 -62.41
C GLN A 85 42.81 -12.43 -63.57
N THR A 86 41.54 -12.36 -63.89
CA THR A 86 41.00 -11.22 -64.59
C THR A 86 40.82 -10.04 -63.60
N THR A 87 41.03 -8.81 -64.03
CA THR A 87 40.85 -7.58 -63.24
C THR A 87 39.50 -7.55 -62.54
N TYR A 88 38.48 -8.10 -63.13
CA TYR A 88 37.10 -8.24 -62.57
C TYR A 88 37.07 -9.13 -61.34
N SER A 89 37.75 -10.26 -61.30
CA SER A 89 37.80 -11.18 -60.16
C SER A 89 38.53 -10.54 -58.95
N PHE A 90 39.51 -9.68 -59.21
CA PHE A 90 40.23 -8.89 -58.16
C PHE A 90 39.28 -7.97 -57.41
N TYR A 91 38.52 -7.13 -58.13
CA TYR A 91 37.56 -6.17 -57.53
C TYR A 91 36.43 -6.86 -56.81
N LEU A 92 35.88 -7.96 -57.36
CA LEU A 92 34.86 -8.76 -56.73
C LEU A 92 35.36 -9.36 -55.39
N ASN A 93 36.55 -9.89 -55.35
CA ASN A 93 37.18 -10.48 -54.18
C ASN A 93 37.42 -9.40 -53.06
N GLN A 94 37.79 -8.21 -53.43
CA GLN A 94 37.96 -7.10 -52.51
C GLN A 94 36.64 -6.61 -51.94
N SER A 95 35.55 -6.53 -52.73
CA SER A 95 34.22 -6.14 -52.29
C SER A 95 33.62 -7.15 -51.29
N VAL A 96 33.83 -8.43 -51.55
CA VAL A 96 33.37 -9.51 -50.68
C VAL A 96 34.09 -9.47 -49.30
N ARG A 97 35.42 -9.25 -49.30
CA ARG A 97 36.18 -9.06 -48.03
C ARG A 97 35.69 -7.85 -47.23
N ALA A 98 35.43 -6.73 -47.90
CA ALA A 98 34.90 -5.55 -47.24
C ALA A 98 33.51 -5.82 -46.61
N LEU A 99 32.63 -6.53 -47.32
CA LEU A 99 31.30 -6.92 -46.81
C LEU A 99 31.39 -7.83 -45.58
N VAL A 100 32.29 -8.84 -45.60
CA VAL A 100 32.56 -9.70 -44.43
C VAL A 100 33.02 -8.89 -43.23
N GLY A 101 34.01 -7.97 -43.48
CA GLY A 101 34.50 -7.07 -42.44
C GLY A 101 33.39 -6.23 -41.82
N LEU A 102 32.51 -5.68 -42.63
CA LEU A 102 31.40 -4.85 -42.17
C LEU A 102 30.38 -5.67 -41.32
N VAL A 103 30.04 -6.91 -41.73
CA VAL A 103 29.17 -7.81 -40.97
C VAL A 103 29.78 -8.17 -39.62
N LEU A 104 31.10 -8.43 -39.57
CA LEU A 104 31.77 -8.72 -38.29
C LEU A 104 31.77 -7.51 -37.35
N ILE A 105 32.08 -6.31 -37.84
CA ILE A 105 32.05 -5.07 -37.06
C ILE A 105 30.62 -4.82 -36.53
N PHE A 106 29.63 -4.98 -37.36
CA PHE A 106 28.22 -4.82 -36.96
C PHE A 106 27.79 -5.86 -35.92
N SER A 107 28.25 -7.11 -36.04
CA SER A 107 27.99 -8.17 -35.05
C SER A 107 28.59 -7.84 -33.68
N VAL A 108 29.83 -7.36 -33.66
CA VAL A 108 30.52 -6.92 -32.42
C VAL A 108 29.78 -5.71 -31.80
N TYR A 109 29.33 -4.76 -32.62
CA TYR A 109 28.54 -3.62 -32.16
C TYR A 109 27.21 -4.05 -31.52
N LEU A 110 26.48 -5.00 -32.13
CA LEU A 110 25.25 -5.53 -31.56
C LEU A 110 25.47 -6.20 -30.19
N VAL A 111 26.52 -7.00 -30.07
CA VAL A 111 26.88 -7.64 -28.78
C VAL A 111 27.23 -6.60 -27.73
N TYR A 112 27.98 -5.57 -28.08
CA TYR A 112 28.34 -4.47 -27.18
C TYR A 112 27.08 -3.72 -26.71
N GLN A 113 26.18 -3.34 -27.62
CA GLN A 113 24.92 -2.66 -27.29
C GLN A 113 24.06 -3.50 -26.34
N ARG A 114 23.95 -4.80 -26.60
CA ARG A 114 23.22 -5.71 -25.71
C ARG A 114 23.78 -5.70 -24.30
N ASN A 115 25.07 -5.86 -24.16
CA ASN A 115 25.74 -5.89 -22.85
C ASN A 115 25.54 -4.58 -22.08
N LEU A 116 25.55 -3.43 -22.79
CA LEU A 116 25.29 -2.13 -22.21
C LEU A 116 23.83 -2.01 -21.70
N ILE A 117 22.85 -2.39 -22.54
CA ILE A 117 21.42 -2.38 -22.17
C ILE A 117 21.16 -3.31 -20.99
N SER A 118 21.76 -4.51 -20.99
CA SER A 118 21.64 -5.47 -19.89
C SER A 118 22.19 -4.91 -18.58
N LYS A 119 23.35 -4.26 -18.61
CA LYS A 119 23.94 -3.61 -17.42
C LYS A 119 23.03 -2.51 -16.87
N LEU A 120 22.55 -1.61 -17.74
CA LEU A 120 21.65 -0.51 -17.34
C LEU A 120 20.33 -1.05 -16.75
N ARG A 121 19.75 -2.09 -17.37
CA ARG A 121 18.54 -2.74 -16.85
C ARG A 121 18.76 -3.33 -15.47
N ASN A 122 19.85 -4.04 -15.25
CA ASN A 122 20.18 -4.65 -13.96
C ASN A 122 20.40 -3.59 -12.88
N GLU A 123 21.06 -2.48 -13.23
CA GLU A 123 21.26 -1.35 -12.33
C GLU A 123 19.95 -0.68 -11.93
N LEU A 124 19.08 -0.39 -12.91
CA LEU A 124 17.74 0.15 -12.66
C LEU A 124 16.88 -0.78 -11.81
N THR A 125 16.89 -2.08 -12.10
CA THR A 125 16.17 -3.08 -11.30
C THR A 125 16.69 -3.13 -9.87
N GLY A 126 18.01 -3.03 -9.68
CA GLY A 126 18.63 -2.96 -8.36
C GLY A 126 18.19 -1.72 -7.57
N GLN A 127 18.15 -0.55 -8.22
CA GLN A 127 17.70 0.70 -7.61
C GLN A 127 16.21 0.63 -7.24
N MET A 128 15.35 0.12 -8.12
CA MET A 128 13.92 -0.07 -7.83
C MET A 128 13.68 -1.01 -6.64
N ASN A 129 14.42 -2.11 -6.56
CA ASN A 129 14.31 -3.04 -5.42
C ASN A 129 14.78 -2.40 -4.10
N SER A 130 15.83 -1.58 -4.14
CA SER A 130 16.30 -0.87 -2.94
C SER A 130 15.32 0.20 -2.48
N LEU A 131 14.69 0.95 -3.41
CA LEU A 131 13.63 1.91 -3.09
C LEU A 131 12.41 1.22 -2.48
N ALA A 132 11.93 0.12 -3.09
CA ALA A 132 10.82 -0.66 -2.55
C ALA A 132 11.10 -1.18 -1.13
N LYS A 133 12.34 -1.59 -0.86
CA LYS A 133 12.76 -2.01 0.49
C LYS A 133 12.75 -0.85 1.49
N VAL A 134 13.25 0.31 1.10
CA VAL A 134 13.21 1.52 1.96
C VAL A 134 11.78 1.94 2.25
N GLU A 135 10.91 1.92 1.26
CA GLU A 135 9.49 2.26 1.41
C GLU A 135 8.77 1.27 2.34
N SER A 136 9.02 -0.03 2.19
CA SER A 136 8.51 -1.07 3.08
C SER A 136 8.95 -0.85 4.52
N LEU A 137 10.25 -0.60 4.75
CA LEU A 137 10.77 -0.30 6.09
C LEU A 137 10.19 0.99 6.67
N ALA A 138 10.05 2.04 5.87
CA ALA A 138 9.43 3.30 6.30
C ALA A 138 7.96 3.09 6.70
N SER A 139 7.21 2.29 5.95
CA SER A 139 5.83 1.91 6.28
C SER A 139 5.75 1.13 7.59
N GLU A 140 6.67 0.19 7.82
CA GLU A 140 6.74 -0.60 9.06
C GLU A 140 7.07 0.29 10.28
N VAL A 141 8.08 1.16 10.14
CA VAL A 141 8.42 2.14 11.17
C VAL A 141 7.24 3.08 11.46
N TYR A 142 6.53 3.54 10.42
CA TYR A 142 5.33 4.36 10.59
C TYR A 142 4.24 3.61 11.37
N LYS A 143 3.95 2.36 11.03
CA LYS A 143 2.96 1.53 11.75
C LYS A 143 3.34 1.38 13.22
N LEU A 144 4.60 1.07 13.52
CA LEU A 144 5.10 0.93 14.90
C LEU A 144 5.03 2.23 15.69
N ALA A 145 5.26 3.38 15.03
CA ALA A 145 5.23 4.70 15.68
C ALA A 145 3.82 5.29 15.81
N ALA A 146 2.90 4.97 14.87
CA ALA A 146 1.60 5.62 14.77
C ALA A 146 0.46 4.80 15.36
N LEU A 147 0.57 3.48 15.40
CA LEU A 147 -0.50 2.60 15.87
C LEU A 147 -0.23 2.08 17.29
N ASP A 148 -1.30 1.75 18.00
CA ASP A 148 -1.26 0.99 19.23
C ASP A 148 -1.00 -0.49 18.91
N GLN A 149 0.03 -1.08 19.50
CA GLN A 149 0.49 -2.43 19.16
C GLN A 149 -0.52 -3.53 19.55
N LEU A 150 -1.38 -3.27 20.54
CA LEU A 150 -2.38 -4.25 20.96
C LEU A 150 -3.60 -4.24 20.04
N THR A 151 -4.10 -3.05 19.72
CA THR A 151 -5.40 -2.86 19.07
C THR A 151 -5.33 -2.55 17.58
N GLY A 152 -4.16 -2.12 17.08
CA GLY A 152 -3.96 -1.80 15.66
C GLY A 152 -4.58 -0.48 15.18
N ILE A 153 -5.31 0.25 16.04
CA ILE A 153 -5.80 1.60 15.77
C ILE A 153 -4.74 2.65 16.12
N TYR A 154 -4.97 3.92 15.84
CA TYR A 154 -4.01 4.97 16.18
C TYR A 154 -3.71 5.02 17.66
N ASN A 155 -2.44 5.22 18.03
CA ASN A 155 -2.04 5.47 19.40
C ASN A 155 -2.34 6.94 19.81
N ARG A 156 -2.22 7.25 21.09
CA ARG A 156 -2.48 8.57 21.67
C ARG A 156 -1.77 9.68 20.92
N ARG A 157 -0.44 9.54 20.72
CA ARG A 157 0.38 10.56 20.08
C ARG A 157 -0.10 10.89 18.67
N SER A 158 -0.37 9.87 17.88
CA SER A 158 -0.86 10.05 16.51
C SER A 158 -2.28 10.57 16.46
N GLY A 159 -3.14 10.17 17.41
CA GLY A 159 -4.48 10.68 17.57
C GLY A 159 -4.51 12.17 17.88
N GLU A 160 -3.70 12.63 18.83
CA GLU A 160 -3.59 14.05 19.18
C GLU A 160 -3.09 14.88 17.99
N GLN A 161 -2.06 14.42 17.29
CA GLN A 161 -1.56 15.08 16.07
C GLN A 161 -2.62 15.16 14.95
N ARG A 162 -3.40 14.10 14.77
CA ARG A 162 -4.48 14.07 13.79
C ARG A 162 -5.63 15.00 14.18
N LEU A 163 -5.96 15.07 15.47
CA LEU A 163 -6.98 16.00 15.98
C LEU A 163 -6.61 17.45 15.66
N GLU A 164 -5.35 17.86 15.89
CA GLU A 164 -4.87 19.21 15.52
C GLU A 164 -5.03 19.50 14.03
N GLN A 165 -4.74 18.52 13.16
CA GLN A 165 -4.93 18.64 11.72
C GLN A 165 -6.41 18.81 11.35
N GLU A 166 -7.29 18.01 11.95
CA GLU A 166 -8.73 18.09 11.66
C GLU A 166 -9.37 19.40 12.22
N ILE A 167 -8.91 19.88 13.38
CA ILE A 167 -9.31 21.20 13.90
C ILE A 167 -8.91 22.30 12.90
N SER A 168 -7.67 22.29 12.42
CA SER A 168 -7.20 23.27 11.43
C SER A 168 -7.99 23.19 10.12
N ARG A 169 -8.39 21.99 9.72
CA ARG A 169 -9.22 21.76 8.53
C ARG A 169 -10.66 22.25 8.74
N ALA A 170 -11.26 21.92 9.88
CA ALA A 170 -12.60 22.37 10.27
C ALA A 170 -12.69 23.90 10.32
N GLN A 171 -11.70 24.54 10.93
CA GLN A 171 -11.61 26.00 11.01
C GLN A 171 -11.49 26.65 9.63
N ARG A 172 -10.64 26.11 8.75
CA ARG A 172 -10.42 26.67 7.39
C ARG A 172 -11.65 26.57 6.51
N HIS A 173 -12.40 25.47 6.61
CA HIS A 173 -13.52 25.20 5.71
C HIS A 173 -14.89 25.43 6.34
N GLY A 174 -14.96 25.80 7.62
CA GLY A 174 -16.22 25.99 8.34
C GLY A 174 -17.04 24.69 8.47
N ARG A 175 -16.39 23.52 8.48
CA ARG A 175 -17.05 22.22 8.57
C ARG A 175 -17.16 21.75 10.01
N PRO A 176 -18.23 21.04 10.38
CA PRO A 176 -18.36 20.49 11.72
C PRO A 176 -17.27 19.44 11.99
N LEU A 177 -16.89 19.34 13.25
CA LEU A 177 -15.99 18.32 13.74
C LEU A 177 -16.45 17.91 15.13
N THR A 178 -16.64 16.64 15.38
CA THR A 178 -17.02 16.09 16.69
C THR A 178 -15.94 15.13 17.17
N ILE A 179 -15.68 15.11 18.46
CA ILE A 179 -14.89 14.04 19.10
C ILE A 179 -15.80 13.26 20.04
N LEU A 180 -15.55 11.95 20.11
CA LEU A 180 -16.22 11.00 21.00
C LEU A 180 -15.14 10.33 21.85
N LEU A 181 -15.19 10.48 23.18
CA LEU A 181 -14.39 9.75 24.14
C LEU A 181 -15.18 8.56 24.68
N MET A 182 -14.52 7.44 24.88
CA MET A 182 -15.11 6.20 25.39
C MET A 182 -14.15 5.55 26.38
N ASP A 183 -14.71 4.89 27.37
CA ASP A 183 -13.95 4.18 28.40
C ASP A 183 -14.68 2.87 28.75
N ILE A 184 -13.97 1.76 28.61
CA ILE A 184 -14.56 0.42 28.86
C ILE A 184 -14.76 0.24 30.35
N ASP A 185 -16.01 0.04 30.75
CA ASP A 185 -16.36 -0.11 32.15
C ASP A 185 -15.92 -1.48 32.68
N ASN A 186 -15.37 -1.50 33.89
CA ASN A 186 -15.01 -2.72 34.62
C ASN A 186 -13.99 -3.65 33.95
N LEU A 187 -13.16 -3.15 33.02
CA LEU A 187 -12.11 -3.97 32.36
C LEU A 187 -11.18 -4.62 33.39
N LYS A 188 -10.90 -3.92 34.51
CA LYS A 188 -10.11 -4.48 35.60
C LYS A 188 -10.76 -5.76 36.18
N GLN A 189 -12.07 -5.79 36.36
CA GLN A 189 -12.79 -6.97 36.86
C GLN A 189 -12.66 -8.15 35.87
N VAL A 190 -12.71 -7.89 34.55
CA VAL A 190 -12.45 -8.91 33.53
C VAL A 190 -11.05 -9.48 33.65
N ASN A 191 -10.03 -8.59 33.82
CA ASN A 191 -8.66 -9.01 34.04
C ASN A 191 -8.49 -9.85 35.30
N ASP A 192 -9.10 -9.42 36.42
CA ASP A 192 -8.98 -10.10 37.70
C ASP A 192 -9.69 -11.46 37.69
N THR A 193 -10.78 -11.63 36.89
CA THR A 193 -11.57 -12.88 36.84
C THR A 193 -11.06 -13.83 35.77
N HIS A 194 -10.70 -13.33 34.57
CA HIS A 194 -10.39 -14.16 33.38
C HIS A 194 -8.95 -14.02 32.90
N GLY A 195 -8.13 -13.21 33.61
CA GLY A 195 -6.73 -12.95 33.28
C GLY A 195 -6.54 -11.85 32.23
N HIS A 196 -5.30 -11.32 32.16
CA HIS A 196 -4.95 -10.22 31.26
C HIS A 196 -5.18 -10.53 29.77
N ALA A 197 -5.05 -11.80 29.35
CA ALA A 197 -5.33 -12.20 27.97
C ALA A 197 -6.79 -11.98 27.56
N ALA A 198 -7.73 -12.12 28.50
CA ALA A 198 -9.14 -11.82 28.28
C ALA A 198 -9.38 -10.31 28.11
N GLY A 199 -8.75 -9.48 28.95
CA GLY A 199 -8.80 -8.03 28.79
C GLY A 199 -8.17 -7.55 27.47
N ASP A 200 -7.05 -8.14 27.05
CA ASP A 200 -6.44 -7.85 25.75
C ASP A 200 -7.38 -8.21 24.59
N THR A 201 -8.10 -9.34 24.70
CA THR A 201 -9.10 -9.74 23.71
C THR A 201 -10.28 -8.76 23.68
N ALA A 202 -10.74 -8.32 24.84
CA ALA A 202 -11.78 -7.30 24.97
C ALA A 202 -11.38 -5.98 24.32
N LEU A 203 -10.16 -5.49 24.58
CA LEU A 203 -9.62 -4.26 23.99
C LEU A 203 -9.49 -4.35 22.47
N LYS A 204 -8.99 -5.47 21.94
CA LYS A 204 -8.92 -5.71 20.49
C LYS A 204 -10.31 -5.73 19.87
N GLY A 205 -11.22 -6.48 20.47
CA GLY A 205 -12.60 -6.58 19.97
C GLY A 205 -13.34 -5.24 19.97
N PHE A 206 -13.14 -4.42 21.02
CA PHE A 206 -13.72 -3.09 21.08
C PHE A 206 -13.15 -2.15 20.01
N ALA A 207 -11.83 -2.17 19.83
CA ALA A 207 -11.17 -1.39 18.78
C ALA A 207 -11.66 -1.77 17.37
N ASP A 208 -11.77 -3.06 17.08
CA ASP A 208 -12.30 -3.59 15.82
C ASP A 208 -13.77 -3.15 15.60
N ARG A 209 -14.58 -3.20 16.65
CA ARG A 209 -15.98 -2.78 16.56
C ARG A 209 -16.10 -1.26 16.35
N LEU A 210 -15.29 -0.46 17.07
CA LEU A 210 -15.21 0.98 16.87
C LEU A 210 -14.83 1.31 15.43
N GLN A 211 -13.79 0.68 14.91
CA GLN A 211 -13.29 0.92 13.55
C GLN A 211 -14.34 0.59 12.48
N ARG A 212 -15.16 -0.46 12.69
CA ARG A 212 -16.28 -0.81 11.79
C ARG A 212 -17.48 0.11 11.95
N ALA A 213 -17.65 0.75 13.12
CA ALA A 213 -18.77 1.64 13.39
C ALA A 213 -18.62 3.02 12.75
N ILE A 214 -17.39 3.47 12.53
CA ILE A 214 -17.04 4.76 11.94
C ILE A 214 -16.81 4.66 10.43
N ARG A 215 -16.76 5.81 9.74
CA ARG A 215 -16.51 5.91 8.29
C ARG A 215 -15.00 5.85 8.01
N GLY A 216 -14.61 5.60 6.77
CA GLY A 216 -13.19 5.63 6.35
C GLY A 216 -12.50 6.98 6.50
N SER A 217 -13.26 8.08 6.57
CA SER A 217 -12.75 9.43 6.88
C SER A 217 -12.51 9.68 8.36
N ASP A 218 -13.12 8.87 9.23
CA ASP A 218 -13.09 9.04 10.66
C ASP A 218 -11.88 8.28 11.25
N LEU A 219 -11.47 8.62 12.45
CA LEU A 219 -10.27 8.07 13.05
C LEU A 219 -10.59 7.43 14.40
N ALA A 220 -10.18 6.18 14.57
CA ALA A 220 -10.20 5.49 15.85
C ALA A 220 -8.83 5.58 16.52
N VAL A 221 -8.80 5.94 17.78
CA VAL A 221 -7.59 6.18 18.59
C VAL A 221 -7.72 5.47 19.92
N ARG A 222 -6.66 4.82 20.38
CA ARG A 222 -6.54 4.37 21.77
C ARG A 222 -5.67 5.36 22.53
N LEU A 223 -6.24 5.96 23.59
CA LEU A 223 -5.54 6.94 24.43
C LEU A 223 -4.65 6.27 25.48
N GLY A 224 -5.00 5.08 25.92
CA GLY A 224 -4.25 4.26 26.87
C GLY A 224 -5.19 3.44 27.75
N GLY A 225 -4.71 2.33 28.30
CA GLY A 225 -5.55 1.49 29.15
C GLY A 225 -6.84 1.05 28.44
N ASP A 226 -7.96 1.47 28.99
CA ASP A 226 -9.35 1.25 28.56
C ASP A 226 -9.98 2.45 27.84
N GLU A 227 -9.21 3.52 27.59
CA GLU A 227 -9.68 4.77 27.01
C GLU A 227 -9.51 4.81 25.49
N PHE A 228 -10.57 5.17 24.78
CA PHE A 228 -10.63 5.32 23.34
C PHE A 228 -11.18 6.67 22.91
N MET A 229 -10.80 7.12 21.73
CA MET A 229 -11.33 8.34 21.10
C MET A 229 -11.68 8.07 19.65
N ALA A 230 -12.81 8.60 19.19
CA ALA A 230 -13.10 8.75 17.77
C ALA A 230 -13.06 10.22 17.39
N ILE A 231 -12.37 10.53 16.29
CA ILE A 231 -12.37 11.87 15.66
C ILE A 231 -13.27 11.75 14.44
N LEU A 232 -14.33 12.56 14.39
CA LEU A 232 -15.42 12.47 13.42
C LEU A 232 -15.48 13.77 12.61
N PRO A 233 -14.69 13.92 11.53
CA PRO A 233 -14.78 15.07 10.65
C PRO A 233 -16.14 15.13 9.94
N GLU A 234 -16.63 16.33 9.69
CA GLU A 234 -17.92 16.58 8.99
C GLU A 234 -19.12 15.88 9.66
N CYS A 235 -19.02 15.71 10.99
CA CYS A 235 -20.04 15.09 11.83
C CYS A 235 -20.49 16.09 12.91
N ARG A 236 -21.77 16.12 13.22
CA ARG A 236 -22.36 16.90 14.32
C ARG A 236 -22.70 15.97 15.48
N SER A 237 -22.77 16.53 16.68
CA SER A 237 -23.09 15.77 17.91
C SER A 237 -24.37 14.95 17.83
N GLU A 238 -25.37 15.40 17.07
CA GLU A 238 -26.63 14.66 16.89
C GLU A 238 -26.44 13.35 16.10
N GLU A 239 -25.42 13.30 15.22
CA GLU A 239 -25.14 12.14 14.37
C GLU A 239 -24.33 11.06 15.11
N VAL A 240 -23.65 11.42 16.21
CA VAL A 240 -22.84 10.46 17.01
C VAL A 240 -23.66 9.27 17.49
N ARG A 241 -24.97 9.46 17.72
CA ARG A 241 -25.89 8.39 18.09
C ARG A 241 -25.87 7.22 17.11
N HIS A 242 -25.67 7.46 15.84
CA HIS A 242 -25.58 6.41 14.83
C HIS A 242 -24.28 5.58 14.95
N VAL A 243 -23.19 6.22 15.39
CA VAL A 243 -21.93 5.54 15.68
C VAL A 243 -22.09 4.69 16.94
N LEU A 244 -22.64 5.28 18.01
CA LEU A 244 -22.87 4.61 19.29
C LEU A 244 -23.78 3.40 19.14
N ALA A 245 -24.89 3.50 18.41
CA ALA A 245 -25.81 2.39 18.18
C ALA A 245 -25.14 1.16 17.52
N ARG A 246 -24.03 1.34 16.79
CA ARG A 246 -23.26 0.25 16.19
C ARG A 246 -22.26 -0.38 17.16
N ILE A 247 -21.87 0.38 18.20
CA ILE A 247 -20.90 -0.08 19.22
C ILE A 247 -21.63 -0.68 20.42
N GLU A 248 -22.80 -0.17 20.77
CA GLU A 248 -23.63 -0.67 21.90
C GLU A 248 -23.87 -2.18 21.80
N GLY A 249 -24.00 -2.82 22.97
CA GLY A 249 -24.14 -4.27 23.06
C GLY A 249 -22.88 -5.02 22.61
N PHE A 250 -21.71 -4.46 22.89
CA PHE A 250 -20.43 -5.12 22.58
C PHE A 250 -20.26 -6.37 23.45
N GLU A 251 -20.13 -7.51 22.79
CA GLU A 251 -19.83 -8.80 23.39
C GLU A 251 -18.54 -9.36 22.81
N PHE A 252 -17.74 -9.99 23.64
CA PHE A 252 -16.57 -10.75 23.19
C PHE A 252 -16.59 -12.15 23.79
N VAL A 253 -15.90 -13.07 23.13
CA VAL A 253 -15.83 -14.48 23.57
C VAL A 253 -14.53 -14.70 24.33
N CYS A 254 -14.65 -15.24 25.56
CA CYS A 254 -13.51 -15.64 26.37
C CYS A 254 -13.65 -17.12 26.72
N GLY A 255 -12.91 -18.01 26.05
CA GLY A 255 -13.12 -19.46 26.14
C GLY A 255 -14.48 -19.85 25.59
N GLU A 256 -15.35 -20.44 26.44
CA GLU A 256 -16.73 -20.80 26.09
C GLU A 256 -17.77 -19.73 26.52
N GLU A 257 -17.36 -18.71 27.25
CA GLU A 257 -18.24 -17.67 27.77
C GLU A 257 -18.32 -16.45 26.86
N LYS A 258 -19.55 -15.90 26.74
CA LYS A 258 -19.78 -14.59 26.13
C LYS A 258 -19.85 -13.55 27.22
N ILE A 259 -18.96 -12.57 27.17
CA ILE A 259 -18.90 -11.46 28.12
C ILE A 259 -19.39 -10.20 27.43
N CYS A 260 -20.44 -9.59 27.98
CA CYS A 260 -20.94 -8.31 27.53
C CYS A 260 -20.21 -7.20 28.29
N LEU A 261 -19.60 -6.27 27.56
CA LEU A 261 -18.94 -5.10 28.15
C LEU A 261 -19.76 -3.86 27.88
N GLN A 262 -19.88 -3.07 28.94
CA GLN A 262 -20.41 -1.71 28.85
C GLN A 262 -19.24 -0.72 28.69
N PHE A 263 -19.55 0.46 28.22
CA PHE A 263 -18.59 1.56 28.12
C PHE A 263 -19.30 2.87 28.42
N SER A 264 -18.61 3.74 29.11
CA SER A 264 -19.02 5.12 29.35
C SER A 264 -18.56 5.99 28.19
N ARG A 265 -19.28 7.05 27.88
CA ARG A 265 -19.10 7.89 26.69
C ARG A 265 -19.31 9.37 26.96
N GLY A 266 -18.56 10.20 26.24
CA GLY A 266 -18.72 11.64 26.23
C GLY A 266 -18.34 12.21 24.88
N TRP A 267 -19.13 13.08 24.30
CA TRP A 267 -18.83 13.70 23.00
C TRP A 267 -19.20 15.14 22.95
N THR A 268 -18.51 15.89 22.09
CA THR A 268 -18.75 17.32 21.93
C THR A 268 -18.28 17.81 20.56
N ASP A 269 -18.96 18.84 20.04
CA ASP A 269 -18.56 19.51 18.81
C ASP A 269 -17.41 20.49 19.06
N TYR A 270 -16.52 20.60 18.09
CA TYR A 270 -15.50 21.64 18.04
C TYR A 270 -16.15 23.02 17.90
N LYS A 271 -15.67 23.98 18.69
CA LYS A 271 -16.06 25.40 18.62
C LYS A 271 -14.96 26.22 17.95
N PRO A 272 -15.27 27.11 17.00
CA PRO A 272 -14.28 27.93 16.33
C PRO A 272 -13.38 28.68 17.33
N GLY A 273 -12.06 28.55 17.16
CA GLY A 273 -11.07 29.19 18.02
C GLY A 273 -10.69 28.40 19.27
N GLU A 274 -11.29 27.25 19.51
CA GLU A 274 -10.98 26.36 20.61
C GLU A 274 -9.67 25.58 20.34
N SER A 275 -8.85 25.42 21.36
CA SER A 275 -7.66 24.56 21.29
C SER A 275 -8.02 23.07 21.38
N PRO A 276 -7.16 22.16 20.89
CA PRO A 276 -7.34 20.72 21.06
C PRO A 276 -7.55 20.29 22.51
N GLN A 277 -6.85 20.93 23.43
CA GLN A 277 -6.92 20.64 24.87
C GLN A 277 -8.27 21.04 25.47
N GLU A 278 -8.81 22.19 25.09
CA GLU A 278 -10.14 22.64 25.54
C GLU A 278 -11.24 21.74 25.01
N LEU A 279 -11.14 21.32 23.74
CA LEU A 279 -12.09 20.38 23.13
C LEU A 279 -12.08 19.03 23.85
N LEU A 280 -10.89 18.47 24.09
CA LEU A 280 -10.72 17.20 24.83
C LEU A 280 -11.25 17.32 26.25
N HIS A 281 -10.99 18.42 26.94
CA HIS A 281 -11.47 18.65 28.31
C HIS A 281 -13.00 18.67 28.38
N ARG A 282 -13.70 19.28 27.42
CA ARG A 282 -15.18 19.29 27.37
C ARG A 282 -15.73 17.89 27.13
N ALA A 283 -15.12 17.11 26.23
CA ALA A 283 -15.55 15.73 26.00
C ALA A 283 -15.30 14.84 27.24
N ASP A 284 -14.22 15.07 27.97
CA ASP A 284 -13.92 14.37 29.23
C ASP A 284 -14.94 14.70 30.34
N GLN A 285 -15.40 15.94 30.43
CA GLN A 285 -16.46 16.32 31.36
C GLN A 285 -17.77 15.58 31.07
N GLU A 286 -18.13 15.43 29.80
CA GLU A 286 -19.32 14.63 29.39
C GLU A 286 -19.13 13.15 29.71
N LEU A 287 -17.96 12.58 29.44
CA LEU A 287 -17.62 11.19 29.78
C LEU A 287 -17.71 10.95 31.30
N TYR A 288 -17.15 11.88 32.08
CA TYR A 288 -17.22 11.79 33.55
C TYR A 288 -18.66 11.83 34.07
N SER A 289 -19.51 12.66 33.46
CA SER A 289 -20.93 12.75 33.81
C SER A 289 -21.67 11.45 33.52
N ASP A 290 -21.42 10.82 32.39
CA ASP A 290 -22.00 9.52 32.01
C ASP A 290 -21.52 8.40 32.97
N LYS A 291 -20.22 8.33 33.30
CA LYS A 291 -19.67 7.41 34.31
C LYS A 291 -20.35 7.55 35.67
N ARG A 292 -20.67 8.75 36.10
CA ARG A 292 -21.37 8.97 37.39
C ARG A 292 -22.81 8.49 37.36
N ALA A 293 -23.52 8.75 36.26
CA ALA A 293 -24.90 8.30 36.07
C ALA A 293 -25.00 6.77 36.04
N GLY A 294 -24.11 6.10 35.34
CA GLY A 294 -24.04 4.63 35.29
C GLY A 294 -23.80 3.98 36.65
N LYS A 295 -22.87 4.54 37.45
CA LYS A 295 -22.59 4.06 38.82
C LYS A 295 -23.77 4.23 39.78
N GLN A 296 -24.58 5.28 39.62
CA GLN A 296 -25.75 5.51 40.45
C GLN A 296 -26.87 4.49 40.11
N THR A 297 -27.08 4.20 38.84
CA THR A 297 -28.06 3.22 38.38
C THR A 297 -27.72 1.81 38.86
N THR A 298 -26.43 1.41 38.83
CA THR A 298 -25.99 0.09 39.32
C THR A 298 -26.15 -0.01 40.85
N ARG A 299 -25.87 1.06 41.62
CA ARG A 299 -26.12 1.05 43.07
C ARG A 299 -27.58 0.99 43.44
N ALA A 300 -28.45 1.69 42.71
CA ALA A 300 -29.89 1.65 42.95
C ALA A 300 -30.49 0.23 42.68
N ALA A 301 -30.01 -0.42 41.61
CA ALA A 301 -30.43 -1.79 41.28
C ALA A 301 -29.99 -2.82 42.34
N GLN A 302 -28.85 -2.65 42.98
CA GLN A 302 -28.35 -3.53 44.05
C GLN A 302 -29.02 -3.29 45.40
N GLN A 303 -29.70 -2.17 45.63
CA GLN A 303 -30.37 -1.79 46.86
C GLN A 303 -31.88 -2.05 46.85
N SER A 304 -32.46 -2.51 45.73
CA SER A 304 -33.85 -2.89 45.68
C SER A 304 -34.03 -4.18 46.52
N PRO A 305 -34.86 -4.16 47.59
CA PRO A 305 -35.07 -5.34 48.41
C PRO A 305 -35.75 -6.43 47.60
N VAL A 306 -35.19 -7.63 47.66
CA VAL A 306 -35.87 -8.86 47.18
C VAL A 306 -37.19 -8.99 47.95
N THR A 307 -38.29 -8.66 47.28
CA THR A 307 -39.62 -8.93 47.83
C THR A 307 -39.77 -10.46 47.83
N GLU A 308 -39.61 -11.09 49.01
CA GLU A 308 -39.98 -12.50 49.21
C GLU A 308 -41.46 -12.68 48.81
N PRO A 309 -41.81 -13.70 48.03
CA PRO A 309 -43.21 -14.06 47.81
C PRO A 309 -43.79 -14.58 49.12
N ALA A 310 -44.76 -13.85 49.66
CA ALA A 310 -45.57 -14.32 50.79
C ALA A 310 -46.23 -15.67 50.42
N LEU A 311 -45.98 -16.66 51.32
CA LEU A 311 -46.59 -17.99 51.33
C LEU A 311 -48.11 -17.93 51.55
#